data_a2f0e0a35f5c85d1f70eec60a0981d22
#
_entry.id   a2f0e0a35f5c85d1f70eec60a0981d22
#
_cell.length_a   1.000
_cell.length_b   1.000
_cell.length_c   1.000
_cell.angle_alpha   90.00
_cell.angle_beta   90.00
_cell.angle_gamma   90.00
#
_symmetry.space_group_name_H-M   'P 1'
#
loop_
_entity.id
_entity.type
_entity.pdbx_description
1 polymer ?
#
loop_
_entity_poly.entity_id
_entity_poly.type
_entity_poly.pdbx_seq_one_letter_code
_entity_poly.pdbx_strand_id
1 'polypeptide(L)'
;MRNVHLNTNDNIIEIGSGKGHFTFELAKRCNYVTAIEIDPKLCRITKNKLIEYENFQVINKDILQFKFPKNKSYKIYGNIPYNISTDIIRKIVFESTATESYLIVEYGFAKRLLNTNRSLALFLMTEVDISILSKIPREYFHPKPRVNSSLIVLKRHPSK
;
A
#
# COMPACT_ATOMS: atom_id res chain seq x y z
N MET A 1 1.01 -8.14 -9.70
CA MET A 1 0.45 -8.88 -8.56
C MET A 1 1.02 -10.28 -8.29
N ARG A 2 1.91 -10.81 -9.14
CA ARG A 2 2.46 -12.18 -8.98
C ARG A 2 3.24 -12.40 -7.67
N ASN A 3 3.87 -11.37 -7.13
CA ASN A 3 4.71 -11.45 -5.93
C ASN A 3 4.00 -11.00 -4.65
N VAL A 4 2.69 -10.76 -4.69
CA VAL A 4 1.90 -10.34 -3.56
C VAL A 4 1.14 -11.56 -3.02
N HIS A 5 1.43 -11.94 -1.77
CA HIS A 5 0.78 -13.08 -1.13
C HIS A 5 -0.54 -12.65 -0.50
N LEU A 6 -1.62 -12.81 -1.27
CA LEU A 6 -2.99 -12.52 -0.85
C LEU A 6 -3.85 -13.77 -1.01
N ASN A 7 -4.80 -13.93 -0.09
CA ASN A 7 -5.77 -15.03 -0.12
C ASN A 7 -7.18 -14.55 0.18
N THR A 8 -8.15 -15.44 0.04
CA THR A 8 -9.58 -15.13 0.19
C THR A 8 -10.00 -14.75 1.61
N ASN A 9 -9.16 -14.95 2.61
CA ASN A 9 -9.43 -14.56 4.01
C ASN A 9 -8.82 -13.20 4.36
N ASP A 10 -8.01 -12.62 3.49
CA ASP A 10 -7.33 -11.36 3.78
C ASP A 10 -8.28 -10.17 3.70
N ASN A 11 -8.17 -9.28 4.68
CA ASN A 11 -8.72 -7.94 4.63
C ASN A 11 -7.60 -6.99 4.21
N ILE A 12 -7.88 -6.12 3.26
CA ILE A 12 -6.90 -5.21 2.68
C ILE A 12 -7.32 -3.76 2.94
N ILE A 13 -6.36 -2.95 3.36
CA ILE A 13 -6.48 -1.49 3.30
C ILE A 13 -5.62 -1.04 2.12
N GLU A 14 -6.27 -0.48 1.10
CA GLU A 14 -5.60 0.07 -0.08
C GLU A 14 -5.36 1.56 0.10
N ILE A 15 -4.13 1.99 -0.11
CA ILE A 15 -3.74 3.40 -0.06
C ILE A 15 -3.74 3.95 -1.49
N GLY A 16 -4.69 4.85 -1.78
CA GLY A 16 -4.84 5.46 -3.08
C GLY A 16 -5.48 4.54 -4.11
N SER A 17 -6.80 4.49 -4.16
CA SER A 17 -7.51 3.63 -5.13
C SER A 17 -7.34 4.10 -6.57
N GLY A 18 -7.07 5.38 -6.78
CA GLY A 18 -7.01 5.96 -8.12
C GLY A 18 -8.31 5.69 -8.88
N LYS A 19 -8.20 5.13 -10.07
CA LYS A 19 -9.35 4.73 -10.90
C LYS A 19 -9.91 3.36 -10.55
N GLY A 20 -9.45 2.73 -9.46
CA GLY A 20 -9.98 1.47 -8.95
C GLY A 20 -9.47 0.20 -9.64
N HIS A 21 -8.41 0.26 -10.43
CA HIS A 21 -7.85 -0.93 -11.11
C HIS A 21 -7.35 -1.97 -10.11
N PHE A 22 -6.54 -1.55 -9.15
CA PHE A 22 -6.06 -2.46 -8.10
C PHE A 22 -7.16 -2.83 -7.12
N THR A 23 -8.05 -1.89 -6.77
CA THR A 23 -9.21 -2.16 -5.92
C THR A 23 -10.04 -3.30 -6.48
N PHE A 24 -10.31 -3.26 -7.79
CA PHE A 24 -11.04 -4.31 -8.52
C PHE A 24 -10.33 -5.67 -8.43
N GLU A 25 -9.02 -5.72 -8.70
CA GLU A 25 -8.26 -6.96 -8.61
C GLU A 25 -8.16 -7.49 -7.17
N LEU A 26 -8.05 -6.61 -6.19
CA LEU A 26 -8.04 -6.99 -4.78
C LEU A 26 -9.40 -7.54 -4.35
N ALA A 27 -10.50 -6.91 -4.73
CA ALA A 27 -11.85 -7.37 -4.40
C ALA A 27 -12.16 -8.78 -4.94
N LYS A 28 -11.58 -9.13 -6.09
CA LYS A 28 -11.71 -10.48 -6.68
C LYS A 28 -10.98 -11.56 -5.88
N ARG A 29 -9.96 -11.22 -5.11
CA ARG A 29 -9.01 -12.16 -4.51
C ARG A 29 -9.08 -12.22 -2.99
N CYS A 30 -9.59 -11.19 -2.36
CA CYS A 30 -9.53 -11.01 -0.92
C CYS A 30 -10.92 -11.04 -0.28
N ASN A 31 -10.96 -11.14 1.03
CA ASN A 31 -12.22 -11.10 1.77
C ASN A 31 -12.89 -9.73 1.68
N TYR A 32 -12.16 -8.66 1.97
CA TYR A 32 -12.68 -7.31 1.99
C TYR A 32 -11.60 -6.27 1.69
N VAL A 33 -11.96 -5.23 0.93
CA VAL A 33 -11.05 -4.13 0.58
C VAL A 33 -11.60 -2.81 1.10
N THR A 34 -10.82 -2.11 1.90
CA THR A 34 -11.08 -0.72 2.28
C THR A 34 -10.08 0.17 1.56
N ALA A 35 -10.56 0.92 0.57
CA ALA A 35 -9.73 1.82 -0.23
C ALA A 35 -9.82 3.25 0.34
N ILE A 36 -8.67 3.88 0.55
CA ILE A 36 -8.56 5.26 1.02
C ILE A 36 -8.13 6.12 -0.16
N GLU A 37 -8.94 7.10 -0.53
CA GLU A 37 -8.68 7.98 -1.68
C GLU A 37 -9.04 9.43 -1.35
N ILE A 38 -8.10 10.33 -1.58
CA ILE A 38 -8.28 11.75 -1.26
C ILE A 38 -9.14 12.49 -2.29
N ASP A 39 -9.12 12.07 -3.56
CA ASP A 39 -9.86 12.71 -4.64
C ASP A 39 -11.30 12.18 -4.70
N PRO A 40 -12.33 13.02 -4.45
CA PRO A 40 -13.73 12.58 -4.48
C PRO A 40 -14.17 12.10 -5.87
N LYS A 41 -13.57 12.61 -6.96
CA LYS A 41 -13.87 12.14 -8.32
C LYS A 41 -13.39 10.71 -8.53
N LEU A 42 -12.18 10.41 -8.07
CA LEU A 42 -11.61 9.06 -8.13
C LEU A 42 -12.38 8.08 -7.23
N CYS A 43 -12.85 8.52 -6.09
CA CYS A 43 -13.75 7.72 -5.25
C CYS A 43 -15.01 7.29 -6.00
N ARG A 44 -15.65 8.20 -6.72
CA ARG A 44 -16.83 7.89 -7.55
C ARG A 44 -16.51 6.92 -8.67
N ILE A 45 -15.41 7.12 -9.36
CA ILE A 45 -14.95 6.23 -10.46
C ILE A 45 -14.73 4.81 -9.91
N THR A 46 -14.06 4.68 -8.78
CA THR A 46 -13.81 3.38 -8.14
C THR A 46 -15.13 2.71 -7.73
N LYS A 47 -16.03 3.43 -7.10
CA LYS A 47 -17.36 2.90 -6.71
C LYS A 47 -18.16 2.41 -7.91
N ASN A 48 -18.15 3.14 -9.01
CA ASN A 48 -18.84 2.75 -10.23
C ASN A 48 -18.21 1.51 -10.89
N LYS A 49 -16.88 1.42 -10.88
CA LYS A 49 -16.17 0.26 -11.41
C LYS A 49 -16.48 -1.03 -10.65
N LEU A 50 -16.67 -0.94 -9.34
CA LEU A 50 -16.94 -2.08 -8.47
C LEU A 50 -18.43 -2.23 -8.10
N ILE A 51 -19.34 -1.66 -8.87
CA ILE A 51 -20.78 -1.61 -8.51
C ILE A 51 -21.41 -3.00 -8.28
N GLU A 52 -20.88 -4.03 -8.92
CA GLU A 52 -21.34 -5.43 -8.77
C GLU A 52 -20.68 -6.17 -7.60
N TYR A 53 -19.75 -5.53 -6.89
CA TYR A 53 -19.03 -6.11 -5.74
C TYR A 53 -19.60 -5.58 -4.43
N GLU A 54 -19.72 -6.45 -3.43
CA GLU A 54 -20.19 -6.08 -2.09
C GLU A 54 -19.08 -6.05 -1.06
N ASN A 55 -17.89 -6.59 -1.39
CA ASN A 55 -16.77 -6.77 -0.47
C ASN A 55 -15.74 -5.64 -0.56
N PHE A 56 -16.19 -4.41 -0.69
CA PHE A 56 -15.33 -3.23 -0.67
C PHE A 56 -16.03 -2.01 -0.09
N GLN A 57 -15.24 -1.04 0.32
CA GLN A 57 -15.66 0.33 0.55
C GLN A 57 -14.57 1.31 0.10
N VAL A 58 -14.99 2.50 -0.30
CA VAL A 58 -14.08 3.60 -0.62
C VAL A 58 -14.33 4.73 0.36
N ILE A 59 -13.28 5.14 1.08
CA ILE A 59 -13.32 6.24 2.04
C ILE A 59 -12.60 7.42 1.42
N ASN A 60 -13.32 8.53 1.25
CA ASN A 60 -12.76 9.79 0.76
C ASN A 60 -12.02 10.48 1.91
N LYS A 61 -10.73 10.23 2.02
CA LYS A 61 -9.90 10.77 3.08
C LYS A 61 -8.43 10.83 2.68
N ASP A 62 -7.69 11.77 3.25
CA ASP A 62 -6.24 11.79 3.19
C ASP A 62 -5.70 10.64 4.06
N ILE A 63 -4.83 9.81 3.48
CA ILE A 63 -4.21 8.69 4.21
C ILE A 63 -3.46 9.17 5.46
N LEU A 64 -2.86 10.36 5.43
CA LEU A 64 -2.14 10.90 6.58
C LEU A 64 -3.07 11.28 7.74
N GLN A 65 -4.38 11.43 7.48
CA GLN A 65 -5.41 11.66 8.49
C GLN A 65 -6.21 10.40 8.84
N PHE A 66 -6.02 9.31 8.10
CA PHE A 66 -6.74 8.07 8.34
C PHE A 66 -6.22 7.38 9.61
N LYS A 67 -7.15 6.89 10.42
CA LYS A 67 -6.82 6.11 11.63
C LYS A 67 -6.93 4.63 11.31
N PHE A 68 -5.80 3.92 11.36
CA PHE A 68 -5.77 2.48 11.13
C PHE A 68 -6.51 1.73 12.24
N PRO A 69 -7.27 0.66 11.89
CA PRO A 69 -7.88 -0.22 12.90
C PRO A 69 -6.80 -0.87 13.78
N LYS A 70 -7.10 -1.03 15.07
CA LYS A 70 -6.19 -1.68 16.03
C LYS A 70 -6.59 -3.12 16.35
N ASN A 71 -7.88 -3.44 16.18
CA ASN A 71 -8.46 -4.73 16.65
C ASN A 71 -8.82 -5.66 15.50
N LYS A 72 -8.22 -5.48 14.33
CA LYS A 72 -8.48 -6.31 13.15
C LYS A 72 -7.16 -6.74 12.52
N SER A 73 -7.15 -7.94 11.96
CA SER A 73 -6.04 -8.37 11.11
C SER A 73 -6.27 -7.87 9.69
N TYR A 74 -5.25 -7.27 9.10
CA TYR A 74 -5.29 -6.78 7.72
C TYR A 74 -3.90 -6.67 7.14
N LYS A 75 -3.84 -6.58 5.82
CA LYS A 75 -2.65 -6.22 5.05
C LYS A 75 -2.88 -4.88 4.38
N ILE A 76 -1.81 -4.21 4.02
CA ILE A 76 -1.85 -2.94 3.29
C ILE A 76 -1.34 -3.16 1.88
N TYR A 77 -1.97 -2.51 0.92
CA TYR A 77 -1.53 -2.43 -0.47
C TYR A 77 -1.63 -1.00 -0.95
N GLY A 78 -0.66 -0.53 -1.72
CA GLY A 78 -0.77 0.81 -2.28
C GLY A 78 0.33 1.16 -3.26
N ASN A 79 -0.03 2.05 -4.20
CA ASN A 79 0.91 2.77 -5.04
C ASN A 79 1.12 4.14 -4.40
N ILE A 80 2.29 4.33 -3.78
CA ILE A 80 2.54 5.46 -2.88
C ILE A 80 3.03 6.67 -3.68
N PRO A 81 2.40 7.86 -3.53
CA PRO A 81 2.91 9.08 -4.12
C PRO A 81 4.33 9.39 -3.66
N TYR A 82 5.21 9.73 -4.59
CA TYR A 82 6.65 9.87 -4.32
C TYR A 82 6.99 10.97 -3.32
N ASN A 83 6.25 12.08 -3.36
CA ASN A 83 6.50 13.25 -2.52
C ASN A 83 6.13 13.06 -1.03
N ILE A 84 5.31 12.06 -0.70
CA ILE A 84 4.88 11.77 0.67
C ILE A 84 5.24 10.35 1.12
N SER A 85 6.13 9.67 0.41
CA SER A 85 6.50 8.27 0.68
C SER A 85 7.02 8.07 2.09
N THR A 86 7.90 8.93 2.57
CA THR A 86 8.45 8.84 3.93
C THR A 86 7.36 8.92 4.98
N ASP A 87 6.46 9.89 4.87
CA ASP A 87 5.38 10.08 5.85
C ASP A 87 4.40 8.90 5.87
N ILE A 88 4.07 8.37 4.70
CA ILE A 88 3.20 7.19 4.59
C ILE A 88 3.86 5.95 5.18
N ILE A 89 5.13 5.69 4.86
CA ILE A 89 5.88 4.54 5.40
C ILE A 89 5.96 4.63 6.93
N ARG A 90 6.29 5.78 7.48
CA ARG A 90 6.34 5.97 8.93
C ARG A 90 4.98 5.72 9.56
N LYS A 91 3.92 6.24 8.96
CA LYS A 91 2.55 6.01 9.44
C LYS A 91 2.16 4.53 9.42
N ILE A 92 2.48 3.80 8.35
CA ILE A 92 2.23 2.37 8.26
C ILE A 92 2.98 1.62 9.37
N VAL A 93 4.25 1.88 9.54
CA VAL A 93 5.10 1.14 10.47
C VAL A 93 4.72 1.41 11.93
N PHE A 94 4.47 2.66 12.30
CA PHE A 94 4.29 3.06 13.70
C PHE A 94 2.83 3.23 14.13
N GLU A 95 1.90 3.40 13.21
CA GLU A 95 0.49 3.60 13.54
C GLU A 95 -0.43 2.45 13.12
N SER A 96 -0.01 1.59 12.19
CA SER A 96 -0.80 0.44 11.79
C SER A 96 -0.40 -0.84 12.52
N THR A 97 -1.26 -1.85 12.45
CA THR A 97 -0.99 -3.22 12.93
C THR A 97 -0.98 -4.21 11.77
N ALA A 98 -0.83 -3.72 10.53
CA ALA A 98 -0.78 -4.57 9.36
C ALA A 98 0.33 -5.62 9.49
N THR A 99 0.00 -6.87 9.17
CA THR A 99 0.96 -7.98 9.22
C THR A 99 1.97 -7.89 8.09
N GLU A 100 1.49 -7.51 6.91
CA GLU A 100 2.30 -7.28 5.71
C GLU A 100 1.78 -6.04 4.98
N SER A 101 2.71 -5.28 4.39
CA SER A 101 2.37 -4.14 3.55
C SER A 101 3.11 -4.23 2.23
N TYR A 102 2.37 -4.26 1.14
CA TYR A 102 2.89 -4.33 -0.23
C TYR A 102 2.75 -2.96 -0.88
N LEU A 103 3.87 -2.33 -1.15
CA LEU A 103 3.89 -0.93 -1.58
C LEU A 103 4.69 -0.76 -2.87
N ILE A 104 4.14 -0.01 -3.79
CA ILE A 104 4.86 0.45 -4.99
C ILE A 104 5.43 1.83 -4.66
N VAL A 105 6.74 1.92 -4.68
CA VAL A 105 7.49 3.15 -4.36
C VAL A 105 8.55 3.40 -5.43
N GLU A 106 9.09 4.61 -5.49
CA GLU A 106 10.22 4.93 -6.34
C GLU A 106 11.41 4.01 -6.02
N TYR A 107 12.10 3.51 -7.05
CA TYR A 107 13.21 2.56 -6.89
C TYR A 107 14.35 3.12 -6.03
N GLY A 108 14.73 4.37 -6.24
CA GLY A 108 15.75 5.02 -5.42
C GLY A 108 15.35 5.14 -3.95
N PHE A 109 14.08 5.43 -3.69
CA PHE A 109 13.54 5.46 -2.32
C PHE A 109 13.57 4.06 -1.68
N ALA A 110 13.20 3.02 -2.41
CA ALA A 110 13.28 1.64 -1.92
C ALA A 110 14.71 1.27 -1.51
N LYS A 111 15.69 1.64 -2.30
CA LYS A 111 17.11 1.41 -1.98
C LYS A 111 17.55 2.17 -0.72
N ARG A 112 17.06 3.39 -0.53
CA ARG A 112 17.36 4.17 0.69
C ARG A 112 16.74 3.54 1.95
N LEU A 113 15.57 2.92 1.84
CA LEU A 113 14.95 2.19 2.96
C LEU A 113 15.77 0.99 3.44
N LEU A 114 16.61 0.41 2.57
CA LEU A 114 17.46 -0.72 2.89
C LEU A 114 18.87 -0.31 3.32
N ASN A 115 19.20 0.96 3.23
CA ASN A 115 20.53 1.48 3.56
C ASN A 115 20.69 1.69 5.07
N THR A 116 21.34 0.75 5.75
CA THR A 116 21.54 0.78 7.21
C THR A 116 22.45 1.93 7.70
N ASN A 117 23.08 2.67 6.80
CA ASN A 117 23.79 3.92 7.15
C ASN A 117 22.83 5.11 7.34
N ARG A 118 21.52 4.92 7.08
CA ARG A 118 20.50 5.94 7.25
C ARG A 118 19.66 5.68 8.50
N SER A 119 19.46 6.72 9.29
CA SER A 119 18.68 6.65 10.54
C SER A 119 17.25 6.14 10.31
N LEU A 120 16.60 6.57 9.22
CA LEU A 120 15.25 6.12 8.90
C LEU A 120 15.19 4.60 8.69
N ALA A 121 16.13 4.04 7.91
CA ALA A 121 16.16 2.59 7.67
C ALA A 121 16.31 1.81 8.99
N LEU A 122 17.24 2.20 9.83
CA LEU A 122 17.44 1.57 11.15
C LEU A 122 16.20 1.67 12.02
N PHE A 123 15.55 2.83 12.03
CA PHE A 123 14.35 3.07 12.83
C PHE A 123 13.17 2.18 12.38
N LEU A 124 12.94 2.07 11.07
CA LEU A 124 11.90 1.21 10.53
C LEU A 124 12.16 -0.28 10.83
N MET A 125 13.42 -0.71 10.75
CA MET A 125 13.82 -2.09 10.99
C MET A 125 13.60 -2.56 12.43
N THR A 126 13.32 -1.67 13.37
CA THR A 126 12.91 -2.08 14.72
C THR A 126 11.55 -2.77 14.74
N GLU A 127 10.69 -2.48 13.78
CA GLU A 127 9.30 -2.93 13.73
C GLU A 127 9.01 -3.90 12.57
N VAL A 128 9.72 -3.76 11.45
CA VAL A 128 9.44 -4.50 10.23
C VAL A 128 10.72 -4.96 9.53
N ASP A 129 10.60 -6.07 8.79
CA ASP A 129 11.56 -6.47 7.78
C ASP A 129 11.13 -5.90 6.43
N ILE A 130 12.06 -5.28 5.71
CA ILE A 130 11.80 -4.65 4.41
C ILE A 130 12.55 -5.41 3.33
N SER A 131 11.85 -5.77 2.26
CA SER A 131 12.44 -6.44 1.09
C SER A 131 11.95 -5.82 -0.21
N ILE A 132 12.80 -5.74 -1.22
CA ILE A 132 12.40 -5.41 -2.59
C ILE A 132 12.02 -6.72 -3.28
N LEU A 133 10.75 -6.83 -3.71
CA LEU A 133 10.24 -8.01 -4.39
C LEU A 133 10.50 -7.96 -5.90
N SER A 134 10.36 -6.79 -6.51
CA SER A 134 10.59 -6.59 -7.93
C SER A 134 10.83 -5.14 -8.27
N LYS A 135 11.61 -4.90 -9.33
CA LYS A 135 11.73 -3.59 -9.98
C LYS A 135 10.65 -3.48 -11.04
N ILE A 136 9.95 -2.36 -11.06
CA ILE A 136 8.88 -2.10 -12.03
C ILE A 136 9.38 -1.00 -12.97
N PRO A 137 9.66 -1.32 -14.25
CA PRO A 137 10.09 -0.32 -15.22
C PRO A 137 9.05 0.79 -15.38
N ARG A 138 9.50 2.01 -15.54
CA ARG A 138 8.62 3.19 -15.70
C ARG A 138 7.66 3.07 -16.88
N GLU A 139 7.98 2.24 -17.87
CA GLU A 139 7.17 1.99 -19.05
C GLU A 139 5.82 1.32 -18.74
N TYR A 140 5.70 0.65 -17.60
CA TYR A 140 4.46 0.00 -17.18
C TYR A 140 3.41 0.96 -16.61
N PHE A 141 3.77 2.24 -16.39
CA PHE A 141 2.85 3.23 -15.85
C PHE A 141 2.35 4.18 -16.92
N HIS A 142 1.11 4.64 -16.78
CA HIS A 142 0.52 5.64 -17.64
C HIS A 142 -0.23 6.68 -16.79
N PRO A 143 0.16 7.96 -16.83
CA PRO A 143 1.31 8.53 -17.53
C PRO A 143 2.65 7.99 -17.00
N LYS A 144 3.66 7.93 -17.90
CA LYS A 144 4.98 7.40 -17.60
C LYS A 144 5.72 8.30 -16.60
N PRO A 145 6.14 7.79 -15.42
CA PRO A 145 6.93 8.59 -14.50
C PRO A 145 8.36 8.81 -15.00
N ARG A 146 9.10 9.68 -14.32
CA ARG A 146 10.49 9.98 -14.69
C ARG A 146 11.45 8.84 -14.33
N VAL A 147 11.14 8.07 -13.31
CA VAL A 147 12.00 7.03 -12.73
C VAL A 147 11.26 5.71 -12.61
N ASN A 148 12.03 4.63 -12.47
CA ASN A 148 11.47 3.31 -12.19
C ASN A 148 10.91 3.23 -10.77
N SER A 149 10.00 2.29 -10.56
CA SER A 149 9.42 1.96 -9.27
C SER A 149 9.89 0.58 -8.80
N SER A 150 9.57 0.27 -7.57
CA SER A 150 9.76 -1.06 -6.98
C SER A 150 8.52 -1.47 -6.21
N LEU A 151 8.22 -2.75 -6.25
CA LEU A 151 7.33 -3.38 -5.29
C LEU A 151 8.16 -3.81 -4.10
N ILE A 152 7.83 -3.27 -2.94
CA ILE A 152 8.44 -3.65 -1.67
C ILE A 152 7.42 -4.33 -0.78
N VAL A 153 7.90 -5.15 0.15
CA VAL A 153 7.09 -5.69 1.24
C VAL A 153 7.70 -5.30 2.59
N LEU A 154 6.83 -4.87 3.49
CA LEU A 154 7.14 -4.66 4.89
C LEU A 154 6.44 -5.77 5.68
N LYS A 155 7.20 -6.65 6.33
CA LYS A 155 6.67 -7.71 7.18
C LYS A 155 6.88 -7.36 8.63
N ARG A 156 5.79 -7.27 9.39
CA ARG A 156 5.84 -6.92 10.79
C ARG A 156 6.46 -8.04 11.61
N HIS A 157 7.36 -7.66 12.51
CA HIS A 157 7.93 -8.60 13.46
C HIS A 157 6.81 -9.17 14.35
N PRO A 158 6.89 -10.47 14.74
CA PRO A 158 5.94 -11.04 15.68
C PRO A 158 5.92 -10.26 16.98
N SER A 159 4.75 -10.11 17.60
CA SER A 159 4.63 -9.54 18.94
C SER A 159 5.41 -10.40 19.93
N LYS A 160 6.22 -9.74 20.78
CA LYS A 160 6.94 -10.42 21.87
C LYS A 160 5.99 -10.77 22.99
#